data_266bfe0895d854ca2aa639c64903a482
#
_entry.id   266bfe0895d854ca2aa639c64903a482
#
_cell.length_a   1.000
_cell.length_b   1.000
_cell.length_c   1.000
_cell.angle_alpha   90.00
_cell.angle_beta   90.00
_cell.angle_gamma   90.00
#
_symmetry.space_group_name_H-M   'P 1'
#
loop_
_entity.id
_entity.type
_entity.pdbx_description
1 polymer ?
#
loop_
_entity_poly.entity_id
_entity_poly.type
_entity_poly.pdbx_seq_one_letter_code
_entity_poly.pdbx_strand_id
1 'polypeptide(L)'
;MNLSARLRAREQELGRPVRIGLAGAGQMGMGFVAQVQRIAGMETAAIADVLPGRPKQAFAQAGVNGVVEGDDPDTLAQAVADGRPVGLADARMLVDLPLDVVVDATGVPDVGALLSYAALTGGKDVATLNAEADVTIGLLLSRVAHASGQVYAVCKGDEPVEVKALFDFVTDLGFEVVCAGKGKNNPLRPHDTP
;
A
#
# COMPACT_ATOMS: atom_id res chain seq x y z
N MET A 1 -7.60 14.73 17.25
CA MET A 1 -7.09 15.29 15.99
C MET A 1 -7.42 14.31 14.87
N ASN A 2 -8.07 14.74 13.78
CA ASN A 2 -8.42 13.88 12.67
C ASN A 2 -7.20 13.58 11.77
N LEU A 3 -7.31 12.58 10.90
CA LEU A 3 -6.21 12.15 10.04
C LEU A 3 -5.63 13.29 9.19
N SER A 4 -6.48 14.09 8.57
CA SER A 4 -6.05 15.23 7.73
C SER A 4 -5.23 16.28 8.49
N ALA A 5 -5.54 16.51 9.76
CA ALA A 5 -4.75 17.45 10.59
C ALA A 5 -3.38 16.83 10.97
N ARG A 6 -3.33 15.52 11.20
CA ARG A 6 -2.06 14.82 11.48
C ARG A 6 -1.15 14.78 10.25
N LEU A 7 -1.70 14.55 9.06
CA LEU A 7 -0.94 14.56 7.81
C LEU A 7 -0.37 15.94 7.50
N ARG A 8 -1.16 16.99 7.68
CA ARG A 8 -0.66 18.38 7.51
C ARG A 8 0.45 18.74 8.50
N ALA A 9 0.32 18.31 9.76
CA ALA A 9 1.39 18.51 10.74
C ALA A 9 2.67 17.76 10.32
N ARG A 10 2.53 16.52 9.84
CA ARG A 10 3.67 15.74 9.35
C ARG A 10 4.32 16.35 8.11
N GLU A 11 3.52 16.85 7.18
CA GLU A 11 4.02 17.60 6.01
C GLU A 11 4.84 18.82 6.41
N GLN A 12 4.38 19.57 7.43
CA GLN A 12 5.12 20.72 7.97
C GLN A 12 6.44 20.30 8.61
N GLU A 13 6.47 19.20 9.36
CA GLU A 13 7.69 18.66 9.97
C GLU A 13 8.70 18.18 8.91
N LEU A 14 8.23 17.52 7.87
CA LEU A 14 9.08 16.99 6.79
C LEU A 14 9.49 18.06 5.76
N GLY A 15 8.76 19.18 5.70
CA GLY A 15 8.89 20.19 4.64
C GLY A 15 8.39 19.69 3.27
N ARG A 16 7.71 18.54 3.23
CA ARG A 16 7.15 17.90 2.05
C ARG A 16 6.04 16.92 2.42
N PRO A 17 5.17 16.51 1.47
CA PRO A 17 4.23 15.42 1.69
C PRO A 17 4.92 14.10 2.09
N VAL A 18 4.19 13.22 2.77
CA VAL A 18 4.61 11.83 2.99
C VAL A 18 4.69 11.12 1.64
N ARG A 19 5.86 10.59 1.30
CA ARG A 19 6.15 9.93 0.03
C ARG A 19 5.85 8.44 0.09
N ILE A 20 4.97 7.99 -0.78
CA ILE A 20 4.52 6.60 -0.87
C ILE A 20 5.09 5.96 -2.12
N GLY A 21 5.69 4.77 -1.95
CA GLY A 21 5.98 3.83 -3.03
C GLY A 21 4.92 2.74 -3.09
N LEU A 22 4.32 2.52 -4.24
CA LEU A 22 3.29 1.50 -4.45
C LEU A 22 3.85 0.35 -5.28
N ALA A 23 3.74 -0.87 -4.78
CA ALA A 23 3.97 -2.09 -5.53
C ALA A 23 2.64 -2.69 -5.99
N GLY A 24 2.47 -2.84 -7.31
CA GLY A 24 1.24 -3.33 -7.94
C GLY A 24 0.27 -2.22 -8.32
N ALA A 25 0.17 -1.96 -9.62
CA ALA A 25 -0.76 -1.01 -10.24
C ALA A 25 -1.97 -1.73 -10.88
N GLY A 26 -2.48 -2.77 -10.21
CA GLY A 26 -3.74 -3.42 -10.55
C GLY A 26 -4.94 -2.55 -10.20
N GLN A 27 -6.12 -3.14 -10.18
CA GLN A 27 -7.37 -2.41 -9.89
C GLN A 27 -7.31 -1.69 -8.52
N MET A 28 -6.84 -2.37 -7.48
CA MET A 28 -6.70 -1.78 -6.15
C MET A 28 -5.64 -0.69 -6.12
N GLY A 29 -4.46 -0.96 -6.70
CA GLY A 29 -3.37 0.02 -6.75
C GLY A 29 -3.75 1.30 -7.50
N MET A 30 -4.41 1.21 -8.64
CA MET A 30 -4.89 2.39 -9.38
C MET A 30 -5.91 3.19 -8.56
N GLY A 31 -6.84 2.52 -7.88
CA GLY A 31 -7.79 3.18 -6.97
C GLY A 31 -7.09 3.88 -5.81
N PHE A 32 -6.07 3.24 -5.24
CA PHE A 32 -5.24 3.80 -4.17
C PHE A 32 -4.56 5.10 -4.64
N VAL A 33 -3.86 5.08 -5.78
CA VAL A 33 -3.19 6.27 -6.34
C VAL A 33 -4.17 7.42 -6.54
N ALA A 34 -5.33 7.14 -7.17
CA ALA A 34 -6.36 8.14 -7.41
C ALA A 34 -6.91 8.75 -6.10
N GLN A 35 -6.98 7.97 -5.03
CA GLN A 35 -7.44 8.44 -3.73
C GLN A 35 -6.35 9.26 -3.01
N VAL A 36 -5.09 8.81 -3.03
CA VAL A 36 -3.97 9.50 -2.39
C VAL A 36 -3.80 10.91 -2.93
N GLN A 37 -3.97 11.12 -4.24
CA GLN A 37 -3.89 12.45 -4.87
C GLN A 37 -4.95 13.45 -4.38
N ARG A 38 -5.98 12.99 -3.67
CA ARG A 38 -7.01 13.85 -3.06
C ARG A 38 -6.75 14.16 -1.60
N ILE A 39 -5.73 13.55 -1.01
CA ILE A 39 -5.42 13.67 0.42
C ILE A 39 -4.21 14.60 0.60
N ALA A 40 -4.43 15.76 1.21
CA ALA A 40 -3.35 16.67 1.51
C ALA A 40 -2.36 16.07 2.52
N GLY A 41 -1.07 16.28 2.28
CA GLY A 41 0.01 15.83 3.15
C GLY A 41 0.57 14.44 2.80
N MET A 42 0.12 13.83 1.70
CA MET A 42 0.71 12.59 1.16
C MET A 42 0.70 12.59 -0.37
N GLU A 43 1.64 11.87 -0.96
CA GLU A 43 1.76 11.71 -2.40
C GLU A 43 2.22 10.29 -2.77
N THR A 44 1.78 9.78 -3.90
CA THR A 44 2.40 8.60 -4.51
C THR A 44 3.59 9.08 -5.34
N ALA A 45 4.79 8.83 -4.84
CA ALA A 45 6.03 9.28 -5.47
C ALA A 45 6.60 8.25 -6.47
N ALA A 46 6.36 6.96 -6.22
CA ALA A 46 6.82 5.88 -7.09
C ALA A 46 5.78 4.78 -7.21
N ILE A 47 5.66 4.17 -8.38
CA ILE A 47 4.83 3.00 -8.64
C ILE A 47 5.67 1.94 -9.35
N ALA A 48 5.63 0.71 -8.85
CA ALA A 48 6.24 -0.45 -9.48
C ALA A 48 5.16 -1.44 -9.96
N ASP A 49 5.27 -1.89 -11.20
CA ASP A 49 4.43 -2.98 -11.74
C ASP A 49 5.18 -3.75 -12.81
N VAL A 50 5.05 -5.08 -12.81
CA VAL A 50 5.71 -5.96 -13.78
C VAL A 50 5.17 -5.80 -15.21
N LEU A 51 3.96 -5.23 -15.36
CA LEU A 51 3.39 -4.97 -16.67
C LEU A 51 3.82 -3.59 -17.18
N PRO A 52 4.52 -3.54 -18.33
CA PRO A 52 4.99 -2.28 -18.90
C PRO A 52 3.90 -1.24 -19.08
N GLY A 53 4.21 0.01 -18.75
CA GLY A 53 3.28 1.14 -18.91
C GLY A 53 2.19 1.27 -17.84
N ARG A 54 1.97 0.26 -16.99
CA ARG A 54 0.98 0.35 -15.90
C ARG A 54 1.28 1.47 -14.89
N PRO A 55 2.53 1.66 -14.42
CA PRO A 55 2.83 2.78 -13.54
C PRO A 55 2.42 4.12 -14.14
N LYS A 56 2.79 4.35 -15.40
CA LYS A 56 2.42 5.58 -16.12
C LYS A 56 0.90 5.74 -16.29
N GLN A 57 0.21 4.64 -16.59
CA GLN A 57 -1.25 4.63 -16.70
C GLN A 57 -1.92 4.99 -15.37
N ALA A 58 -1.44 4.42 -14.26
CA ALA A 58 -1.98 4.68 -12.93
C ALA A 58 -1.80 6.15 -12.53
N PHE A 59 -0.64 6.72 -12.77
CA PHE A 59 -0.40 8.15 -12.57
C PHE A 59 -1.28 9.02 -13.45
N ALA A 60 -1.39 8.71 -14.75
CA ALA A 60 -2.21 9.48 -15.69
C ALA A 60 -3.70 9.49 -15.30
N GLN A 61 -4.25 8.34 -14.86
CA GLN A 61 -5.62 8.25 -14.35
C GLN A 61 -5.85 9.08 -13.07
N ALA A 62 -4.82 9.25 -12.26
CA ALA A 62 -4.84 10.11 -11.09
C ALA A 62 -4.57 11.59 -11.41
N GLY A 63 -4.39 11.95 -12.69
CA GLY A 63 -4.10 13.32 -13.12
C GLY A 63 -2.64 13.75 -12.96
N VAL A 64 -1.73 12.79 -12.71
CA VAL A 64 -0.30 13.05 -12.53
C VAL A 64 0.45 12.77 -13.83
N ASN A 65 1.25 13.73 -14.27
CA ASN A 65 2.02 13.65 -15.52
C ASN A 65 3.52 13.77 -15.25
N GLY A 66 4.34 13.54 -16.28
CA GLY A 66 5.80 13.72 -16.16
C GLY A 66 6.51 12.56 -15.47
N VAL A 67 5.93 11.36 -15.56
CA VAL A 67 6.51 10.14 -14.95
C VAL A 67 7.89 9.85 -15.54
N VAL A 68 8.88 9.71 -14.66
CA VAL A 68 10.23 9.28 -15.00
C VAL A 68 10.27 7.76 -14.93
N GLU A 69 10.66 7.11 -16.01
CA GLU A 69 10.83 5.66 -16.09
C GLU A 69 12.31 5.33 -16.34
N GLY A 70 12.78 4.25 -15.78
CA GLY A 70 14.16 3.78 -15.91
C GLY A 70 14.51 2.68 -14.92
N ASP A 71 15.79 2.32 -14.91
CA ASP A 71 16.37 1.28 -14.07
C ASP A 71 17.61 1.73 -13.29
N ASP A 72 18.03 2.99 -13.48
CA ASP A 72 19.15 3.57 -12.74
C ASP A 72 18.70 4.13 -11.38
N PRO A 73 19.09 3.50 -10.25
CA PRO A 73 18.60 3.87 -8.92
C PRO A 73 18.89 5.33 -8.54
N ASP A 74 20.06 5.86 -8.91
CA ASP A 74 20.47 7.22 -8.55
C ASP A 74 19.61 8.26 -9.28
N THR A 75 19.39 8.07 -10.58
CA THR A 75 18.51 8.93 -11.39
C THR A 75 17.08 8.92 -10.85
N LEU A 76 16.56 7.75 -10.48
CA LEU A 76 15.21 7.60 -9.96
C LEU A 76 15.06 8.18 -8.56
N ALA A 77 16.07 7.98 -7.69
CA ALA A 77 16.08 8.58 -6.36
C ALA A 77 16.11 10.11 -6.44
N GLN A 78 16.91 10.68 -7.35
CA GLN A 78 16.94 12.12 -7.60
C GLN A 78 15.59 12.63 -8.13
N ALA A 79 14.94 11.88 -9.04
CA ALA A 79 13.61 12.24 -9.54
C ALA A 79 12.57 12.31 -8.42
N VAL A 80 12.55 11.31 -7.52
CA VAL A 80 11.68 11.32 -6.33
C VAL A 80 12.05 12.50 -5.41
N ALA A 81 13.33 12.77 -5.19
CA ALA A 81 13.78 13.90 -4.36
C ALA A 81 13.27 15.24 -4.91
N ASP A 82 13.28 15.39 -6.23
CA ASP A 82 12.81 16.57 -6.97
C ASP A 82 11.27 16.65 -7.07
N GLY A 83 10.54 15.72 -6.46
CA GLY A 83 9.05 15.67 -6.51
C GLY A 83 8.49 15.20 -7.85
N ARG A 84 9.28 14.51 -8.68
CA ARG A 84 8.81 13.92 -9.94
C ARG A 84 8.35 12.47 -9.72
N PRO A 85 7.19 12.08 -10.27
CA PRO A 85 6.68 10.71 -10.14
C PRO A 85 7.57 9.72 -10.90
N VAL A 86 7.77 8.54 -10.31
CA VAL A 86 8.64 7.50 -10.86
C VAL A 86 7.85 6.23 -11.15
N GLY A 87 8.08 5.64 -12.33
CA GLY A 87 7.56 4.34 -12.75
C GLY A 87 8.66 3.29 -12.84
N LEU A 88 8.45 2.11 -12.25
CA LEU A 88 9.40 1.01 -12.14
C LEU A 88 8.82 -0.30 -12.66
N ALA A 89 9.67 -1.18 -13.17
CA ALA A 89 9.30 -2.56 -13.49
C ALA A 89 9.51 -3.52 -12.29
N ASP A 90 10.45 -3.21 -11.41
CA ASP A 90 10.83 -4.05 -10.27
C ASP A 90 10.48 -3.36 -8.95
N ALA A 91 9.58 -3.97 -8.18
CA ALA A 91 9.15 -3.44 -6.88
C ALA A 91 10.29 -3.39 -5.85
N ARG A 92 11.33 -4.20 -5.99
CA ARG A 92 12.48 -4.19 -5.08
C ARG A 92 13.20 -2.86 -5.08
N MET A 93 13.22 -2.16 -6.22
CA MET A 93 13.83 -0.84 -6.33
C MET A 93 13.14 0.24 -5.48
N LEU A 94 11.90 0.04 -5.07
CA LEU A 94 11.21 0.97 -4.15
C LEU A 94 11.95 1.14 -2.83
N VAL A 95 12.70 0.12 -2.40
CA VAL A 95 13.42 0.16 -1.12
C VAL A 95 14.61 1.14 -1.16
N ASP A 96 15.17 1.36 -2.32
CA ASP A 96 16.34 2.25 -2.52
C ASP A 96 15.93 3.71 -2.74
N LEU A 97 14.64 3.98 -3.02
CA LEU A 97 14.15 5.33 -3.23
C LEU A 97 13.90 6.09 -1.92
N PRO A 98 13.95 7.44 -1.91
CA PRO A 98 13.70 8.27 -0.71
C PRO A 98 12.19 8.37 -0.40
N LEU A 99 11.60 7.24 -0.03
CA LEU A 99 10.21 7.04 0.34
C LEU A 99 10.07 6.92 1.86
N ASP A 100 8.91 7.31 2.39
CA ASP A 100 8.56 7.14 3.80
C ASP A 100 7.80 5.82 4.03
N VAL A 101 6.92 5.46 3.09
CA VAL A 101 6.03 4.29 3.19
C VAL A 101 6.09 3.48 1.91
N VAL A 102 6.16 2.17 2.02
CA VAL A 102 5.94 1.23 0.92
C VAL A 102 4.58 0.57 1.08
N VAL A 103 3.78 0.60 0.02
CA VAL A 103 2.45 -0.03 -0.02
C VAL A 103 2.52 -1.25 -0.93
N ASP A 104 2.17 -2.41 -0.40
CA ASP A 104 2.05 -3.65 -1.19
C ASP A 104 0.60 -3.89 -1.61
N ALA A 105 0.36 -3.82 -2.92
CA ALA A 105 -0.90 -4.15 -3.58
C ALA A 105 -0.70 -5.21 -4.69
N THR A 106 0.34 -6.03 -4.58
CA THR A 106 0.69 -7.03 -5.62
C THR A 106 -0.25 -8.22 -5.62
N GLY A 107 -0.83 -8.58 -4.47
CA GLY A 107 -1.61 -9.82 -4.30
C GLY A 107 -0.77 -11.10 -4.48
N VAL A 108 0.57 -11.00 -4.49
CA VAL A 108 1.49 -12.12 -4.60
C VAL A 108 2.22 -12.30 -3.27
N PRO A 109 1.97 -13.38 -2.50
CA PRO A 109 2.48 -13.54 -1.14
C PRO A 109 4.00 -13.41 -1.03
N ASP A 110 4.75 -14.10 -1.90
CA ASP A 110 6.21 -14.10 -1.87
C ASP A 110 6.79 -12.72 -2.16
N VAL A 111 6.21 -12.00 -3.12
CA VAL A 111 6.64 -10.64 -3.46
C VAL A 111 6.36 -9.70 -2.30
N GLY A 112 5.15 -9.74 -1.74
CA GLY A 112 4.76 -8.90 -0.60
C GLY A 112 5.60 -9.18 0.63
N ALA A 113 5.91 -10.44 0.90
CA ALA A 113 6.76 -10.86 2.00
C ALA A 113 8.18 -10.28 1.91
N LEU A 114 8.83 -10.49 0.76
CA LEU A 114 10.21 -10.02 0.52
C LEU A 114 10.30 -8.50 0.49
N LEU A 115 9.35 -7.85 -0.18
CA LEU A 115 9.29 -6.39 -0.27
C LEU A 115 9.08 -5.76 1.11
N SER A 116 8.11 -6.26 1.88
CA SER A 116 7.83 -5.75 3.22
C SER A 116 9.03 -5.93 4.15
N TYR A 117 9.68 -7.09 4.13
CA TYR A 117 10.88 -7.33 4.92
C TYR A 117 12.00 -6.34 4.56
N ALA A 118 12.29 -6.17 3.27
CA ALA A 118 13.32 -5.26 2.79
C ALA A 118 13.00 -3.79 3.13
N ALA A 119 11.74 -3.36 2.97
CA ALA A 119 11.30 -2.01 3.30
C ALA A 119 11.46 -1.71 4.80
N LEU A 120 11.00 -2.61 5.67
CA LEU A 120 11.10 -2.47 7.12
C LEU A 120 12.55 -2.42 7.61
N THR A 121 13.40 -3.30 7.09
CA THR A 121 14.84 -3.30 7.43
C THR A 121 15.61 -2.13 6.80
N GLY A 122 15.10 -1.59 5.70
CA GLY A 122 15.59 -0.38 5.04
C GLY A 122 15.04 0.93 5.64
N GLY A 123 14.34 0.87 6.80
CA GLY A 123 13.88 2.05 7.53
C GLY A 123 12.61 2.70 6.94
N LYS A 124 11.79 1.95 6.21
CA LYS A 124 10.52 2.43 5.66
C LYS A 124 9.33 1.75 6.35
N ASP A 125 8.27 2.50 6.56
CA ASP A 125 7.00 1.93 7.01
C ASP A 125 6.36 1.10 5.89
N VAL A 126 5.56 0.11 6.26
CA VAL A 126 4.84 -0.74 5.31
C VAL A 126 3.35 -0.72 5.61
N ALA A 127 2.56 -0.51 4.57
CA ALA A 127 1.13 -0.72 4.58
C ALA A 127 0.76 -1.77 3.53
N THR A 128 0.12 -2.87 3.92
CA THR A 128 -0.19 -3.96 2.99
C THR A 128 -1.68 -4.06 2.68
N LEU A 129 -1.98 -4.21 1.38
CA LEU A 129 -3.28 -4.64 0.84
C LEU A 129 -3.25 -6.12 0.45
N ASN A 130 -2.10 -6.78 0.66
CA ASN A 130 -1.85 -8.19 0.33
C ASN A 130 -2.14 -9.06 1.56
N ALA A 131 -3.41 -9.39 1.74
CA ALA A 131 -3.87 -10.21 2.86
C ALA A 131 -3.23 -11.62 2.85
N GLU A 132 -2.91 -12.15 1.69
CA GLU A 132 -2.29 -13.46 1.52
C GLU A 132 -0.86 -13.48 2.10
N ALA A 133 -0.09 -12.42 1.90
CA ALA A 133 1.22 -12.27 2.52
C ALA A 133 1.09 -12.09 4.05
N ASP A 134 0.14 -11.28 4.50
CA ASP A 134 -0.08 -11.04 5.93
C ASP A 134 -0.48 -12.30 6.68
N VAL A 135 -1.43 -13.07 6.17
CA VAL A 135 -1.84 -14.36 6.77
C VAL A 135 -0.66 -15.33 6.89
N THR A 136 0.26 -15.29 5.93
CA THR A 136 1.40 -16.22 5.87
C THR A 136 2.51 -15.83 6.85
N ILE A 137 2.96 -14.57 6.83
CA ILE A 137 4.13 -14.12 7.60
C ILE A 137 3.94 -12.79 8.35
N GLY A 138 2.73 -12.24 8.41
CA GLY A 138 2.46 -10.93 9.01
C GLY A 138 2.93 -10.81 10.45
N LEU A 139 2.82 -11.90 11.24
CA LEU A 139 3.35 -11.92 12.61
C LEU A 139 4.88 -11.71 12.65
N LEU A 140 5.62 -12.30 11.70
CA LEU A 140 7.06 -12.09 11.57
C LEU A 140 7.35 -10.66 11.16
N LEU A 141 6.66 -10.13 10.15
CA LEU A 141 6.82 -8.75 9.67
C LEU A 141 6.52 -7.72 10.77
N SER A 142 5.49 -7.95 11.58
CA SER A 142 5.20 -7.10 12.75
C SER A 142 6.35 -7.07 13.76
N ARG A 143 7.01 -8.23 14.01
CA ARG A 143 8.18 -8.29 14.89
C ARG A 143 9.39 -7.58 14.28
N VAL A 144 9.61 -7.73 12.99
CA VAL A 144 10.68 -7.02 12.25
C VAL A 144 10.44 -5.51 12.33
N ALA A 145 9.22 -5.06 12.06
CA ALA A 145 8.84 -3.65 12.15
C ALA A 145 9.14 -3.09 13.55
N HIS A 146 8.71 -3.80 14.60
CA HIS A 146 8.98 -3.38 15.98
C HIS A 146 10.49 -3.30 16.27
N ALA A 147 11.27 -4.29 15.82
CA ALA A 147 12.72 -4.33 16.02
C ALA A 147 13.45 -3.21 15.24
N SER A 148 12.94 -2.81 14.08
CA SER A 148 13.50 -1.76 13.23
C SER A 148 12.96 -0.35 13.58
N GLY A 149 12.03 -0.23 14.53
CA GLY A 149 11.38 1.04 14.86
C GLY A 149 10.41 1.54 13.77
N GLN A 150 9.93 0.66 12.90
CA GLN A 150 9.03 0.95 11.79
C GLN A 150 7.61 0.45 12.08
N VAL A 151 6.67 0.85 11.23
CA VAL A 151 5.27 0.40 11.28
C VAL A 151 5.03 -0.62 10.17
N TYR A 152 4.40 -1.74 10.54
CA TYR A 152 3.76 -2.67 9.61
C TYR A 152 2.26 -2.68 9.87
N ALA A 153 1.47 -2.31 8.88
CA ALA A 153 0.02 -2.20 9.01
C ALA A 153 -0.71 -2.88 7.85
N VAL A 154 -1.71 -3.69 8.18
CA VAL A 154 -2.69 -4.17 7.20
C VAL A 154 -3.71 -3.07 6.97
N CYS A 155 -3.96 -2.73 5.71
CA CYS A 155 -4.92 -1.70 5.35
C CYS A 155 -6.35 -2.14 5.70
N LYS A 156 -7.14 -1.20 6.23
CA LYS A 156 -8.59 -1.43 6.41
C LYS A 156 -9.28 -1.58 5.06
N GLY A 157 -10.37 -2.34 5.08
CA GLY A 157 -11.21 -2.61 3.89
C GLY A 157 -11.20 -4.07 3.48
N ASP A 158 -10.32 -4.89 4.09
CA ASP A 158 -10.39 -6.33 3.91
C ASP A 158 -11.48 -6.97 4.79
N GLU A 159 -12.06 -8.04 4.28
CA GLU A 159 -13.26 -8.65 4.84
C GLU A 159 -13.16 -9.05 6.32
N PRO A 160 -12.09 -9.73 6.77
CA PRO A 160 -12.00 -10.18 8.15
C PRO A 160 -12.01 -9.01 9.14
N VAL A 161 -11.32 -7.94 8.82
CA VAL A 161 -11.20 -6.75 9.68
C VAL A 161 -12.53 -6.00 9.76
N GLU A 162 -13.19 -5.79 8.62
CA GLU A 162 -14.45 -5.04 8.57
C GLU A 162 -15.61 -5.85 9.18
N VAL A 163 -15.66 -7.16 8.93
CA VAL A 163 -16.67 -8.04 9.54
C VAL A 163 -16.46 -8.09 11.06
N LYS A 164 -15.21 -8.19 11.52
CA LYS A 164 -14.90 -8.18 12.96
C LYS A 164 -15.31 -6.86 13.62
N ALA A 165 -14.98 -5.73 13.00
CA ALA A 165 -15.35 -4.41 13.52
C ALA A 165 -16.88 -4.24 13.63
N LEU A 166 -17.61 -4.70 12.63
CA LEU A 166 -19.07 -4.66 12.64
C LEU A 166 -19.66 -5.62 13.68
N PHE A 167 -19.09 -6.82 13.81
CA PHE A 167 -19.48 -7.81 14.83
C PHE A 167 -19.33 -7.22 16.25
N ASP A 168 -18.17 -6.62 16.55
CA ASP A 168 -17.91 -6.03 17.87
C ASP A 168 -18.90 -4.89 18.14
N PHE A 169 -19.08 -3.99 17.17
CA PHE A 169 -20.03 -2.88 17.30
C PHE A 169 -21.45 -3.35 17.62
N VAL A 170 -21.94 -4.36 16.90
CA VAL A 170 -23.31 -4.89 17.12
C VAL A 170 -23.42 -5.59 18.48
N THR A 171 -22.40 -6.34 18.87
CA THR A 171 -22.35 -7.03 20.17
C THR A 171 -22.27 -6.02 21.33
N ASP A 172 -21.49 -4.95 21.20
CA ASP A 172 -21.38 -3.89 22.21
C ASP A 172 -22.70 -3.14 22.43
N LEU A 173 -23.56 -3.13 21.40
CA LEU A 173 -24.95 -2.61 21.52
C LEU A 173 -25.90 -3.59 22.20
N GLY A 174 -25.43 -4.78 22.57
CA GLY A 174 -26.23 -5.81 23.26
C GLY A 174 -27.05 -6.71 22.34
N PHE A 175 -26.79 -6.71 21.04
CA PHE A 175 -27.43 -7.63 20.09
C PHE A 175 -26.66 -8.94 19.98
N GLU A 176 -27.41 -10.05 19.83
CA GLU A 176 -26.84 -11.34 19.49
C GLU A 176 -26.60 -11.43 17.98
N VAL A 177 -25.36 -11.69 17.58
CA VAL A 177 -25.01 -11.90 16.17
C VAL A 177 -25.21 -13.37 15.82
N VAL A 178 -26.23 -13.66 15.04
CA VAL A 178 -26.57 -15.04 14.62
C VAL A 178 -25.85 -15.48 13.35
N CYS A 179 -25.35 -14.53 12.55
CA CYS A 179 -24.61 -14.80 11.33
C CYS A 179 -23.74 -13.61 10.96
N ALA A 180 -22.49 -13.88 10.54
CA ALA A 180 -21.59 -12.88 9.99
C ALA A 180 -20.95 -13.42 8.71
N GLY A 181 -20.89 -12.61 7.67
CA GLY A 181 -20.32 -13.04 6.39
C GLY A 181 -20.25 -11.92 5.38
N LYS A 182 -19.63 -12.22 4.24
CA LYS A 182 -19.51 -11.33 3.09
C LYS A 182 -19.98 -12.02 1.83
N GLY A 183 -20.75 -11.31 1.02
CA GLY A 183 -21.04 -11.71 -0.35
C GLY A 183 -19.88 -11.33 -1.28
N LYS A 184 -19.43 -12.26 -2.13
CA LYS A 184 -18.52 -11.98 -3.25
C LYS A 184 -19.26 -12.04 -4.57
N ASN A 185 -18.99 -11.09 -5.44
CA ASN A 185 -19.51 -11.10 -6.81
C ASN A 185 -18.58 -11.90 -7.73
N ASN A 186 -18.32 -13.15 -7.35
CA ASN A 186 -17.52 -14.06 -8.18
C ASN A 186 -18.43 -14.75 -9.20
N PRO A 187 -17.96 -14.98 -10.43
CA PRO A 187 -18.71 -15.79 -11.39
C PRO A 187 -18.88 -17.20 -10.82
N LEU A 188 -20.09 -17.75 -10.97
CA LEU A 188 -20.34 -19.15 -10.62
C LEU A 188 -19.54 -20.07 -11.55
N ARG A 189 -18.63 -20.85 -10.97
CA ARG A 189 -17.84 -21.85 -11.69
C ARG A 189 -18.15 -23.23 -11.15
N PRO A 190 -19.11 -23.95 -11.74
CA PRO A 190 -19.60 -25.22 -11.20
C PRO A 190 -18.54 -26.36 -11.13
N HIS A 191 -17.40 -26.15 -11.80
CA HIS A 191 -16.31 -27.14 -11.88
C HIS A 191 -15.14 -26.81 -10.96
N ASP A 192 -15.14 -25.66 -10.27
CA ASP A 192 -14.12 -25.34 -9.28
C ASP A 192 -14.41 -26.18 -8.03
N THR A 193 -13.49 -27.04 -7.67
CA THR A 193 -13.51 -27.77 -6.39
C THR A 193 -12.83 -26.93 -5.33
N PRO A 194 -13.31 -26.96 -4.08
CA PRO A 194 -12.65 -26.27 -2.96
C PRO A 194 -11.25 -26.80 -2.69
#